data_fb07de548272b7f56f5f9d06ec464315
#
_entry.id   fb07de548272b7f56f5f9d06ec464315
#
_cell.length_a   1.000
_cell.length_b   1.000
_cell.length_c   1.000
_cell.angle_alpha   90.00
_cell.angle_beta   90.00
_cell.angle_gamma   90.00
#
_symmetry.space_group_name_H-M   'P 1'
#
loop_
_entity.id
_entity.type
_entity.pdbx_description
1 polymer ?
#
loop_
_entity_poly.entity_id
_entity_poly.type
_entity_poly.pdbx_seq_one_letter_code
_entity_poly.pdbx_strand_id
1 'polypeptide(L)'
;MQVIVHGGAGSTPDEPEPRQAVLDEAANAGGTAETPVDAVEAAIHVLESSPRFNAGVGGAVQSDGVVRTDASIMTDDRSVGAACSMPGVEHAVSVARVVMEETPHGFVSGEHAVALAEAYGVETAVDLWSDRTREQWADLEVPEGDVETQLEWIRDQYGRSDPDGRDEESDGVGDEHDHDTVGAVAFDGESLAAATSTGGRWLALAGRVGDVPQVGSGFYCCPAAGVSATGAGEDIARVTLSRRVARHVERGLDAGAAADLAIEEFGELTGSSAGVIAIDSSGRLGSAFNSDGMQTARYDTTDLELTE
;
A
#
# COMPACT_ATOMS: atom_id res chain seq x y z
N MET A 1 -19.89 -10.80 2.65
CA MET A 1 -18.60 -10.13 2.34
C MET A 1 -17.56 -10.54 3.35
N GLN A 2 -16.36 -10.88 2.93
CA GLN A 2 -15.16 -11.03 3.76
C GLN A 2 -14.16 -9.96 3.33
N VAL A 3 -13.54 -9.28 4.30
CA VAL A 3 -12.54 -8.23 4.04
C VAL A 3 -11.38 -8.41 5.01
N ILE A 4 -10.17 -8.21 4.53
CA ILE A 4 -8.98 -8.06 5.35
C ILE A 4 -8.25 -6.80 4.92
N VAL A 5 -7.76 -6.03 5.90
CA VAL A 5 -6.97 -4.82 5.68
C VAL A 5 -5.66 -4.86 6.45
N HIS A 6 -4.64 -4.14 5.96
CA HIS A 6 -3.40 -3.87 6.69
C HIS A 6 -3.08 -2.39 6.72
N GLY A 7 -2.37 -1.98 7.75
CA GLY A 7 -1.91 -0.60 7.96
C GLY A 7 -0.40 -0.40 7.76
N GLY A 8 0.29 -1.36 7.14
CA GLY A 8 1.74 -1.31 6.95
C GLY A 8 2.48 -2.37 7.76
N ALA A 9 3.68 -2.73 7.30
CA ALA A 9 4.60 -3.65 7.96
C ALA A 9 5.92 -2.93 8.25
N GLY A 10 6.26 -2.75 9.53
CA GLY A 10 7.41 -2.00 9.98
C GLY A 10 7.65 -2.20 11.47
N SER A 11 8.08 -1.17 12.17
CA SER A 11 8.20 -1.15 13.63
C SER A 11 6.84 -1.18 14.32
N THR A 12 6.83 -1.50 15.59
CA THR A 12 5.62 -1.42 16.41
C THR A 12 5.22 0.05 16.58
N PRO A 13 3.98 0.45 16.20
CA PRO A 13 3.57 1.86 16.31
C PRO A 13 3.46 2.32 17.76
N ASP A 14 3.76 3.61 18.02
CA ASP A 14 3.71 4.22 19.35
C ASP A 14 2.31 4.19 19.96
N GLU A 15 1.26 4.34 19.13
CA GLU A 15 -0.15 4.33 19.53
C GLU A 15 -0.92 3.19 18.85
N PRO A 16 -0.70 1.91 19.24
CA PRO A 16 -1.28 0.77 18.51
C PRO A 16 -2.81 0.68 18.61
N GLU A 17 -3.41 1.05 19.77
CA GLU A 17 -4.87 0.93 19.92
C GLU A 17 -5.67 1.93 19.07
N PRO A 18 -5.37 3.25 19.04
CA PRO A 18 -6.03 4.19 18.15
C PRO A 18 -5.87 3.82 16.66
N ARG A 19 -4.70 3.28 16.28
CA ARG A 19 -4.42 2.83 14.92
C ARG A 19 -5.24 1.59 14.57
N GLN A 20 -5.34 0.62 15.49
CA GLN A 20 -6.18 -0.57 15.32
C GLN A 20 -7.66 -0.20 15.18
N ALA A 21 -8.15 0.79 15.93
CA ALA A 21 -9.54 1.24 15.81
C ALA A 21 -9.89 1.74 14.39
N VAL A 22 -8.95 2.42 13.72
CA VAL A 22 -9.15 2.86 12.33
C VAL A 22 -9.13 1.67 11.37
N LEU A 23 -8.28 0.68 11.59
CA LEU A 23 -8.29 -0.56 10.79
C LEU A 23 -9.60 -1.34 10.94
N ASP A 24 -10.11 -1.43 12.17
CA ASP A 24 -11.41 -2.07 12.45
C ASP A 24 -12.56 -1.32 11.75
N GLU A 25 -12.53 0.02 11.75
CA GLU A 25 -13.48 0.85 11.01
C GLU A 25 -13.37 0.60 9.50
N ALA A 26 -12.16 0.54 8.95
CA ALA A 26 -11.92 0.27 7.54
C ALA A 26 -12.44 -1.12 7.12
N ALA A 27 -12.15 -2.15 7.90
CA ALA A 27 -12.67 -3.49 7.65
C ALA A 27 -14.21 -3.54 7.69
N ASN A 28 -14.83 -2.84 8.65
CA ASN A 28 -16.30 -2.73 8.75
C ASN A 28 -16.89 -1.96 7.55
N ALA A 29 -16.27 -0.85 7.14
CA ALA A 29 -16.74 -0.09 5.98
C ALA A 29 -16.75 -0.96 4.71
N GLY A 30 -15.66 -1.68 4.45
CA GLY A 30 -15.59 -2.64 3.35
C GLY A 30 -16.60 -3.78 3.49
N GLY A 31 -16.78 -4.31 4.72
CA GLY A 31 -17.67 -5.43 5.00
C GLY A 31 -19.14 -5.17 4.71
N THR A 32 -19.58 -3.91 4.71
CA THR A 32 -20.96 -3.49 4.40
C THR A 32 -21.19 -3.13 2.93
N ALA A 33 -20.17 -3.17 2.09
CA ALA A 33 -20.29 -2.86 0.67
C ALA A 33 -20.99 -3.97 -0.14
N GLU A 34 -21.47 -3.63 -1.34
CA GLU A 34 -22.23 -4.54 -2.18
C GLU A 34 -21.32 -5.45 -3.03
N THR A 35 -20.19 -4.93 -3.52
CA THR A 35 -19.25 -5.67 -4.37
C THR A 35 -17.84 -5.67 -3.77
N PRO A 36 -16.96 -6.63 -4.14
CA PRO A 36 -15.57 -6.61 -3.69
C PRO A 36 -14.79 -5.34 -4.07
N VAL A 37 -15.08 -4.75 -5.22
CA VAL A 37 -14.49 -3.47 -5.67
C VAL A 37 -14.91 -2.34 -4.74
N ASP A 38 -16.22 -2.21 -4.45
CA ASP A 38 -16.73 -1.20 -3.51
C ASP A 38 -16.16 -1.43 -2.10
N ALA A 39 -15.98 -2.71 -1.72
CA ALA A 39 -15.47 -3.08 -0.40
C ALA A 39 -14.01 -2.64 -0.20
N VAL A 40 -13.12 -2.92 -1.16
CA VAL A 40 -11.73 -2.49 -1.03
C VAL A 40 -11.58 -0.97 -1.13
N GLU A 41 -12.36 -0.29 -1.99
CA GLU A 41 -12.35 1.16 -2.07
C GLU A 41 -12.84 1.80 -0.76
N ALA A 42 -13.99 1.37 -0.23
CA ALA A 42 -14.51 1.90 1.03
C ALA A 42 -13.55 1.69 2.21
N ALA A 43 -12.90 0.53 2.28
CA ALA A 43 -11.89 0.25 3.31
C ALA A 43 -10.66 1.17 3.17
N ILE A 44 -10.14 1.34 1.96
CA ILE A 44 -8.97 2.18 1.70
C ILE A 44 -9.30 3.66 1.95
N HIS A 45 -10.49 4.16 1.63
CA HIS A 45 -10.90 5.54 1.93
C HIS A 45 -10.77 5.88 3.41
N VAL A 46 -11.19 4.99 4.32
CA VAL A 46 -11.04 5.19 5.77
C VAL A 46 -9.56 5.33 6.15
N LEU A 47 -8.70 4.54 5.52
CA LEU A 47 -7.25 4.56 5.80
C LEU A 47 -6.56 5.78 5.18
N GLU A 48 -6.94 6.19 3.96
CA GLU A 48 -6.43 7.38 3.28
C GLU A 48 -6.82 8.69 3.98
N SER A 49 -7.98 8.73 4.65
CA SER A 49 -8.42 9.90 5.43
C SER A 49 -7.81 9.96 6.83
N SER A 50 -7.10 8.93 7.26
CA SER A 50 -6.51 8.89 8.60
C SER A 50 -5.04 9.32 8.58
N PRO A 51 -4.65 10.38 9.34
CA PRO A 51 -3.25 10.82 9.42
C PRO A 51 -2.31 9.84 10.12
N ARG A 52 -2.83 8.68 10.54
CA ARG A 52 -2.08 7.61 11.24
C ARG A 52 -1.37 6.66 10.28
N PHE A 53 -1.65 6.75 8.97
CA PHE A 53 -1.07 5.89 7.94
C PHE A 53 -0.32 6.70 6.89
N ASN A 54 0.58 6.06 6.19
CA ASN A 54 1.26 6.65 5.05
C ASN A 54 0.46 6.40 3.76
N ALA A 55 -0.74 7.00 3.70
CA ALA A 55 -1.62 6.99 2.53
C ALA A 55 -2.56 8.20 2.62
N GLY A 56 -2.91 8.85 1.52
CA GLY A 56 -3.74 10.04 1.56
C GLY A 56 -3.18 11.11 2.50
N VAL A 57 -3.99 11.51 3.50
CA VAL A 57 -3.57 12.44 4.56
C VAL A 57 -2.55 11.75 5.48
N GLY A 58 -1.40 12.40 5.68
CA GLY A 58 -0.28 11.83 6.44
C GLY A 58 0.71 11.05 5.59
N GLY A 59 0.54 11.06 4.28
CA GLY A 59 1.47 10.48 3.32
C GLY A 59 2.89 11.04 3.45
N ALA A 60 3.87 10.25 3.08
CA ALA A 60 5.29 10.60 3.14
C ALA A 60 5.62 11.79 2.23
N VAL A 61 6.44 12.70 2.74
CA VAL A 61 6.89 13.88 2.00
C VAL A 61 8.12 13.52 1.19
N GLN A 62 8.11 13.83 -0.10
CA GLN A 62 9.27 13.64 -0.97
C GLN A 62 10.28 14.77 -0.80
N SER A 63 11.47 14.62 -1.38
CA SER A 63 12.61 15.54 -1.22
C SER A 63 12.36 16.99 -1.61
N ASP A 64 11.31 17.26 -2.38
CA ASP A 64 10.89 18.59 -2.79
C ASP A 64 9.79 19.20 -1.89
N GLY A 65 9.46 18.57 -0.77
CA GLY A 65 8.43 19.03 0.17
C GLY A 65 6.99 18.77 -0.29
N VAL A 66 6.78 17.85 -1.23
CA VAL A 66 5.44 17.53 -1.75
C VAL A 66 5.07 16.10 -1.40
N VAL A 67 3.87 15.93 -0.82
CA VAL A 67 3.24 14.61 -0.67
C VAL A 67 2.59 14.20 -1.98
N ARG A 68 2.91 13.01 -2.48
CA ARG A 68 2.30 12.42 -3.68
C ARG A 68 1.77 11.03 -3.34
N THR A 69 0.56 10.76 -3.77
CA THR A 69 -0.11 9.49 -3.52
C THR A 69 -0.03 8.56 -4.72
N ASP A 70 0.07 7.27 -4.43
CA ASP A 70 0.04 6.18 -5.40
C ASP A 70 -1.02 5.17 -4.96
N ALA A 71 -1.82 4.65 -5.88
CA ALA A 71 -2.78 3.60 -5.58
C ALA A 71 -3.01 2.65 -6.75
N SER A 72 -3.58 1.50 -6.42
CA SER A 72 -3.94 0.47 -7.37
C SER A 72 -5.14 -0.35 -6.91
N ILE A 73 -5.85 -0.91 -7.87
CA ILE A 73 -6.98 -1.83 -7.67
C ILE A 73 -6.99 -2.89 -8.78
N MET A 74 -7.37 -4.11 -8.43
CA MET A 74 -7.45 -5.21 -9.39
C MET A 74 -8.53 -6.22 -8.97
N THR A 75 -9.24 -6.77 -9.96
CA THR A 75 -10.25 -7.81 -9.78
C THR A 75 -9.74 -9.17 -10.27
N ASP A 76 -10.45 -10.24 -9.94
CA ASP A 76 -10.07 -11.62 -10.27
C ASP A 76 -10.15 -11.94 -11.76
N ASP A 77 -10.97 -11.23 -12.53
CA ASP A 77 -10.99 -11.27 -14.00
C ASP A 77 -9.80 -10.54 -14.64
N ARG A 78 -8.92 -9.95 -13.79
CA ARG A 78 -7.72 -9.18 -14.15
C ARG A 78 -7.99 -7.80 -14.71
N SER A 79 -9.18 -7.24 -14.52
CA SER A 79 -9.37 -5.81 -14.70
C SER A 79 -8.52 -5.06 -13.71
N VAL A 80 -7.79 -4.05 -14.15
CA VAL A 80 -6.78 -3.36 -13.33
C VAL A 80 -6.75 -1.87 -13.61
N GLY A 81 -6.57 -1.10 -12.55
CA GLY A 81 -6.28 0.32 -12.61
C GLY A 81 -5.22 0.70 -11.59
N ALA A 82 -4.35 1.61 -11.99
CA ALA A 82 -3.33 2.18 -11.12
C ALA A 82 -3.13 3.65 -11.45
N ALA A 83 -2.84 4.43 -10.41
CA ALA A 83 -2.49 5.84 -10.55
C ALA A 83 -1.34 6.17 -9.58
N CYS A 84 -0.42 7.03 -10.00
CA CYS A 84 0.72 7.36 -9.16
C CYS A 84 1.21 8.80 -9.31
N SER A 85 2.04 9.21 -8.35
CA SER A 85 2.68 10.53 -8.31
C SER A 85 1.65 11.67 -8.36
N MET A 86 0.57 11.56 -7.60
CA MET A 86 -0.57 12.49 -7.58
C MET A 86 -0.47 13.45 -6.40
N PRO A 87 -0.01 14.70 -6.59
CA PRO A 87 -0.04 15.70 -5.53
C PRO A 87 -1.48 16.11 -5.22
N GLY A 88 -1.81 16.26 -3.93
CA GLY A 88 -3.10 16.78 -3.49
C GLY A 88 -4.32 15.92 -3.74
N VAL A 89 -4.14 14.62 -4.02
CA VAL A 89 -5.23 13.64 -4.14
C VAL A 89 -5.25 12.78 -2.89
N GLU A 90 -6.29 12.95 -2.05
CA GLU A 90 -6.46 12.17 -0.82
C GLU A 90 -6.89 10.74 -1.15
N HIS A 91 -7.98 10.58 -1.91
CA HIS A 91 -8.54 9.29 -2.29
C HIS A 91 -7.92 8.76 -3.59
N ALA A 92 -6.66 8.37 -3.49
CA ALA A 92 -5.88 7.86 -4.61
C ALA A 92 -6.48 6.56 -5.20
N VAL A 93 -7.08 5.71 -4.35
CA VAL A 93 -7.71 4.46 -4.80
C VAL A 93 -8.88 4.69 -5.74
N SER A 94 -9.66 5.77 -5.55
CA SER A 94 -10.75 6.14 -6.47
C SER A 94 -10.23 6.50 -7.85
N VAL A 95 -9.06 7.15 -7.96
CA VAL A 95 -8.44 7.42 -9.26
C VAL A 95 -8.00 6.12 -9.94
N ALA A 96 -7.41 5.19 -9.17
CA ALA A 96 -7.09 3.86 -9.69
C ALA A 96 -8.35 3.13 -10.20
N ARG A 97 -9.47 3.22 -9.48
CA ARG A 97 -10.76 2.67 -9.92
C ARG A 97 -11.25 3.32 -11.21
N VAL A 98 -11.19 4.65 -11.34
CA VAL A 98 -11.54 5.36 -12.58
C VAL A 98 -10.67 4.87 -13.75
N VAL A 99 -9.37 4.67 -13.53
CA VAL A 99 -8.49 4.11 -14.58
C VAL A 99 -8.98 2.74 -15.03
N MET A 100 -9.37 1.86 -14.07
CA MET A 100 -9.83 0.51 -14.35
C MET A 100 -11.18 0.49 -15.11
N GLU A 101 -12.15 1.30 -14.67
CA GLU A 101 -13.53 1.22 -15.16
C GLU A 101 -13.79 2.08 -16.40
N GLU A 102 -13.13 3.24 -16.52
CA GLU A 102 -13.48 4.29 -17.48
C GLU A 102 -12.44 4.43 -18.61
N THR A 103 -11.32 3.73 -18.56
CA THR A 103 -10.28 3.85 -19.58
C THR A 103 -9.86 2.49 -20.14
N PRO A 104 -9.33 2.44 -21.37
CA PRO A 104 -8.74 1.22 -21.92
C PRO A 104 -7.31 0.97 -21.39
N HIS A 105 -6.86 1.73 -20.41
CA HIS A 105 -5.50 1.70 -19.89
C HIS A 105 -5.46 1.12 -18.49
N GLY A 106 -4.34 0.55 -18.08
CA GLY A 106 -4.17 0.02 -16.74
C GLY A 106 -3.42 0.97 -15.79
N PHE A 107 -2.86 2.10 -16.31
CA PHE A 107 -1.99 2.95 -15.48
C PHE A 107 -1.89 4.39 -16.02
N VAL A 108 -2.05 5.38 -15.12
CA VAL A 108 -1.90 6.82 -15.40
C VAL A 108 -1.05 7.47 -14.30
N SER A 109 -0.31 8.54 -14.59
CA SER A 109 0.63 9.14 -13.62
C SER A 109 0.65 10.68 -13.63
N GLY A 110 1.08 11.25 -12.49
CA GLY A 110 1.40 12.66 -12.35
C GLY A 110 0.21 13.60 -12.57
N GLU A 111 0.46 14.76 -13.15
CA GLU A 111 -0.56 15.78 -13.42
C GLU A 111 -1.74 15.26 -14.26
N HIS A 112 -1.51 14.27 -15.12
CA HIS A 112 -2.56 13.69 -15.94
C HIS A 112 -3.48 12.76 -15.13
N ALA A 113 -2.95 12.09 -14.08
CA ALA A 113 -3.77 11.35 -13.14
C ALA A 113 -4.60 12.31 -12.25
N VAL A 114 -4.04 13.44 -11.84
CA VAL A 114 -4.78 14.50 -11.10
C VAL A 114 -5.88 15.09 -11.98
N ALA A 115 -5.60 15.39 -13.25
CA ALA A 115 -6.62 15.89 -14.19
C ALA A 115 -7.75 14.87 -14.42
N LEU A 116 -7.43 13.56 -14.44
CA LEU A 116 -8.44 12.51 -14.50
C LEU A 116 -9.27 12.46 -13.22
N ALA A 117 -8.65 12.60 -12.04
CA ALA A 117 -9.33 12.70 -10.76
C ALA A 117 -10.38 13.84 -10.77
N GLU A 118 -9.98 15.05 -11.16
CA GLU A 118 -10.88 16.21 -11.29
C GLU A 118 -12.05 15.94 -12.25
N ALA A 119 -11.77 15.32 -13.40
CA ALA A 119 -12.78 15.05 -14.41
C ALA A 119 -13.87 14.06 -13.94
N TYR A 120 -13.54 13.18 -12.99
CA TYR A 120 -14.45 12.19 -12.41
C TYR A 120 -14.91 12.56 -10.99
N GLY A 121 -14.63 13.78 -10.52
CA GLY A 121 -15.15 14.30 -9.26
C GLY A 121 -14.44 13.77 -8.01
N VAL A 122 -13.24 13.21 -8.14
CA VAL A 122 -12.36 12.92 -7.01
C VAL A 122 -11.74 14.25 -6.56
N GLU A 123 -11.76 14.52 -5.27
CA GLU A 123 -11.24 15.77 -4.72
C GLU A 123 -9.74 15.89 -4.93
N THR A 124 -9.30 17.08 -5.38
CA THR A 124 -7.90 17.42 -5.64
C THR A 124 -7.50 18.69 -4.91
N ALA A 125 -6.22 19.00 -4.90
CA ALA A 125 -5.66 20.14 -4.17
C ALA A 125 -5.90 20.08 -2.65
N VAL A 126 -6.07 18.86 -2.11
CA VAL A 126 -6.16 18.59 -0.67
C VAL A 126 -4.79 18.77 -0.03
N ASP A 127 -4.77 19.34 1.18
CA ASP A 127 -3.56 19.38 2.01
C ASP A 127 -3.33 18.00 2.65
N LEU A 128 -2.39 17.25 2.13
CA LEU A 128 -2.09 15.88 2.55
C LEU A 128 -1.11 15.79 3.74
N TRP A 129 -0.62 16.93 4.21
CA TRP A 129 0.26 16.97 5.37
C TRP A 129 -0.52 16.66 6.66
N SER A 130 0.04 15.85 7.53
CA SER A 130 -0.37 15.72 8.93
C SER A 130 0.47 16.62 9.84
N ASP A 131 0.04 16.82 11.10
CA ASP A 131 0.84 17.52 12.10
C ASP A 131 2.19 16.82 12.29
N ARG A 132 2.21 15.50 12.34
CA ARG A 132 3.43 14.68 12.44
C ARG A 132 4.40 14.95 11.30
N THR A 133 3.95 14.87 10.06
CA THR A 133 4.84 15.09 8.90
C THR A 133 5.33 16.52 8.79
N ARG A 134 4.54 17.51 9.28
CA ARG A 134 4.97 18.90 9.37
C ARG A 134 6.06 19.10 10.42
N GLU A 135 5.91 18.50 11.60
CA GLU A 135 6.92 18.55 12.66
C GLU A 135 8.22 17.89 12.20
N GLN A 136 8.16 16.69 11.65
CA GLN A 136 9.33 15.98 11.12
C GLN A 136 10.06 16.77 10.03
N TRP A 137 9.31 17.40 9.10
CA TRP A 137 9.90 18.21 8.04
C TRP A 137 10.55 19.50 8.57
N ALA A 138 9.97 20.12 9.60
CA ALA A 138 10.48 21.36 10.18
C ALA A 138 11.86 21.17 10.87
N ASP A 139 12.17 19.96 11.30
CA ASP A 139 13.45 19.61 11.94
C ASP A 139 14.56 19.26 10.90
N LEU A 140 14.25 19.24 9.61
CA LEU A 140 15.18 18.89 8.56
C LEU A 140 15.82 20.12 7.91
N GLU A 141 17.10 20.03 7.62
CA GLU A 141 17.83 20.96 6.75
C GLU A 141 17.85 20.42 5.31
N VAL A 142 16.68 20.50 4.63
CA VAL A 142 16.58 20.07 3.24
C VAL A 142 17.27 21.10 2.35
N PRO A 143 18.22 20.71 1.50
CA PRO A 143 18.94 21.66 0.66
C PRO A 143 18.02 22.26 -0.41
N GLU A 144 18.07 23.59 -0.54
CA GLU A 144 17.53 24.27 -1.71
C GLU A 144 18.47 24.03 -2.90
N GLY A 145 17.96 23.51 -4.01
CA GLY A 145 18.81 23.27 -5.17
C GLY A 145 18.12 22.48 -6.30
N ASP A 146 18.91 22.15 -7.30
CA ASP A 146 18.49 21.32 -8.41
C ASP A 146 18.44 19.82 -8.02
N VAL A 147 18.04 18.99 -8.97
CA VAL A 147 17.92 17.53 -8.77
C VAL A 147 19.26 16.89 -8.36
N GLU A 148 20.39 17.44 -8.82
CA GLU A 148 21.72 16.92 -8.47
C GLU A 148 22.01 17.15 -6.98
N THR A 149 21.72 18.34 -6.47
CA THR A 149 21.86 18.69 -5.04
C THR A 149 20.95 17.83 -4.16
N GLN A 150 19.68 17.65 -4.55
CA GLN A 150 18.74 16.78 -3.82
C GLN A 150 19.22 15.32 -3.82
N LEU A 151 19.72 14.83 -4.96
CA LEU A 151 20.21 13.46 -5.08
C LEU A 151 21.47 13.20 -4.25
N GLU A 152 22.39 14.17 -4.17
CA GLU A 152 23.57 14.08 -3.31
C GLU A 152 23.14 14.01 -1.84
N TRP A 153 22.22 14.88 -1.40
CA TRP A 153 21.69 14.87 -0.04
C TRP A 153 20.97 13.56 0.31
N ILE A 154 20.13 13.03 -0.59
CA ILE A 154 19.46 11.73 -0.39
C ILE A 154 20.49 10.60 -0.25
N ARG A 155 21.55 10.61 -1.05
CA ARG A 155 22.64 9.61 -0.98
C ARG A 155 23.40 9.67 0.33
N ASP A 156 23.59 10.87 0.87
CA ASP A 156 24.25 11.05 2.17
C ASP A 156 23.37 10.56 3.33
N GLN A 157 22.04 10.63 3.20
CA GLN A 157 21.10 10.15 4.21
C GLN A 157 20.87 8.63 4.14
N TYR A 158 20.75 8.06 2.94
CA TYR A 158 20.29 6.68 2.72
C TYR A 158 21.30 5.79 2.01
N GLY A 159 22.48 6.31 1.67
CA GLY A 159 23.45 5.59 0.87
C GLY A 159 23.07 5.46 -0.62
N ARG A 160 23.89 4.74 -1.37
CA ARG A 160 23.57 4.33 -2.75
C ARG A 160 22.96 2.95 -2.69
N SER A 161 21.80 2.75 -3.31
CA SER A 161 21.35 1.40 -3.61
C SER A 161 22.25 0.84 -4.73
N ASP A 162 23.37 0.27 -4.34
CA ASP A 162 24.19 -0.55 -5.22
C ASP A 162 23.56 -1.96 -5.23
N PRO A 163 23.12 -2.48 -6.38
CA PRO A 163 22.60 -3.84 -6.46
C PRO A 163 23.63 -4.92 -6.04
N ASP A 164 24.90 -4.58 -6.01
CA ASP A 164 26.00 -5.44 -5.57
C ASP A 164 26.64 -5.02 -4.22
N GLY A 165 26.24 -3.87 -3.65
CA GLY A 165 26.77 -3.30 -2.42
C GLY A 165 25.87 -3.54 -1.23
N ARG A 166 26.14 -4.57 -0.47
CA ARG A 166 25.66 -4.68 0.91
C ARG A 166 26.55 -3.76 1.75
N ASP A 167 26.23 -2.49 1.84
CA ASP A 167 26.86 -1.61 2.82
C ASP A 167 26.37 -2.01 4.21
N GLU A 168 27.21 -2.76 4.94
CA GLU A 168 26.97 -3.26 6.30
C GLU A 168 26.93 -2.14 7.36
N GLU A 169 26.98 -0.87 7.01
CA GLU A 169 27.05 0.26 7.93
C GLU A 169 26.23 1.48 7.46
N SER A 170 25.01 1.31 6.97
CA SER A 170 24.08 2.42 7.05
C SER A 170 23.32 2.27 8.38
N ASP A 171 23.81 2.90 9.45
CA ASP A 171 22.94 3.39 10.53
C ASP A 171 21.96 4.41 9.90
N GLY A 172 21.20 3.94 8.92
CA GLY A 172 20.20 4.73 8.22
C GLY A 172 19.18 5.18 9.24
N VAL A 173 19.05 6.48 9.39
CA VAL A 173 17.88 7.13 9.92
C VAL A 173 16.72 6.84 8.92
N GLY A 174 16.41 5.57 8.72
CA GLY A 174 15.17 5.10 8.16
C GLY A 174 14.17 5.24 9.28
N ASP A 175 13.29 6.22 9.15
CA ASP A 175 12.25 6.46 10.13
C ASP A 175 11.43 5.18 10.29
N GLU A 176 11.18 4.78 11.52
CA GLU A 176 10.45 3.55 11.90
C GLU A 176 9.03 3.47 11.29
N HIS A 177 8.56 4.54 10.66
CA HIS A 177 7.25 4.69 10.02
C HIS A 177 7.28 4.67 8.48
N ASP A 178 8.40 4.35 7.84
CA ASP A 178 8.60 4.49 6.38
C ASP A 178 7.86 3.43 5.53
N HIS A 179 7.19 2.45 6.16
CA HIS A 179 6.58 1.30 5.50
C HIS A 179 5.06 1.14 5.75
N ASP A 180 4.36 2.22 6.02
CA ASP A 180 2.95 2.23 6.42
C ASP A 180 1.95 2.29 5.24
N THR A 181 2.32 1.71 4.10
CA THR A 181 1.40 1.43 2.98
C THR A 181 0.14 0.73 3.48
N VAL A 182 -1.03 1.14 3.03
CA VAL A 182 -2.30 0.51 3.39
C VAL A 182 -2.83 -0.37 2.27
N GLY A 183 -3.56 -1.43 2.64
CA GLY A 183 -4.13 -2.33 1.64
C GLY A 183 -5.39 -3.03 2.13
N ALA A 184 -6.19 -3.47 1.16
CA ALA A 184 -7.42 -4.21 1.38
C ALA A 184 -7.58 -5.33 0.35
N VAL A 185 -8.13 -6.46 0.80
CA VAL A 185 -8.59 -7.55 -0.06
C VAL A 185 -10.00 -7.92 0.36
N ALA A 186 -10.89 -8.11 -0.60
CA ALA A 186 -12.30 -8.48 -0.38
C ALA A 186 -12.75 -9.66 -1.22
N PHE A 187 -13.69 -10.44 -0.67
CA PHE A 187 -14.31 -11.60 -1.31
C PHE A 187 -15.81 -11.68 -0.92
N ASP A 188 -16.70 -11.84 -1.91
CA ASP A 188 -18.15 -11.95 -1.69
C ASP A 188 -18.69 -13.39 -1.77
N GLY A 189 -17.84 -14.38 -2.01
CA GLY A 189 -18.19 -15.77 -2.25
C GLY A 189 -18.09 -16.19 -3.72
N GLU A 190 -17.96 -15.25 -4.64
CA GLU A 190 -17.83 -15.47 -6.09
C GLU A 190 -16.62 -14.75 -6.67
N SER A 191 -16.41 -13.47 -6.31
CA SER A 191 -15.43 -12.57 -6.89
C SER A 191 -14.48 -12.02 -5.84
N LEU A 192 -13.24 -11.70 -6.26
CA LEU A 192 -12.19 -11.10 -5.47
C LEU A 192 -11.80 -9.72 -6.00
N ALA A 193 -11.45 -8.82 -5.08
CA ALA A 193 -10.75 -7.58 -5.39
C ALA A 193 -9.61 -7.35 -4.40
N ALA A 194 -8.55 -6.67 -4.87
CA ALA A 194 -7.44 -6.23 -4.05
C ALA A 194 -7.08 -4.79 -4.40
N ALA A 195 -6.77 -3.98 -3.40
CA ALA A 195 -6.33 -2.60 -3.57
C ALA A 195 -5.22 -2.26 -2.59
N THR A 196 -4.34 -1.33 -3.00
CA THR A 196 -3.23 -0.84 -2.18
C THR A 196 -3.06 0.65 -2.42
N SER A 197 -2.76 1.42 -1.36
CA SER A 197 -2.55 2.88 -1.42
C SER A 197 -1.38 3.30 -0.54
N THR A 198 -0.62 4.32 -0.97
CA THR A 198 0.55 4.83 -0.25
C THR A 198 0.84 6.30 -0.55
N GLY A 199 1.45 7.00 0.39
CA GLY A 199 2.15 8.27 0.18
C GLY A 199 3.60 8.11 -0.30
N GLY A 200 4.08 6.87 -0.48
CA GLY A 200 5.44 6.58 -0.90
C GLY A 200 6.41 6.46 0.27
N ARG A 201 7.66 6.88 0.08
CA ARG A 201 8.72 6.80 1.06
C ARG A 201 9.16 8.21 1.50
N TRP A 202 9.39 8.38 2.81
CA TRP A 202 9.87 9.62 3.40
C TRP A 202 11.18 10.07 2.75
N LEU A 203 11.25 11.34 2.36
CA LEU A 203 12.38 11.98 1.69
C LEU A 203 12.85 11.30 0.38
N ALA A 204 12.04 10.42 -0.20
CA ALA A 204 12.36 9.87 -1.51
C ALA A 204 12.56 10.97 -2.56
N LEU A 205 13.38 10.72 -3.56
CA LEU A 205 13.54 11.64 -4.69
C LEU A 205 12.17 11.98 -5.29
N ALA A 206 11.92 13.27 -5.51
CA ALA A 206 10.67 13.75 -6.09
C ALA A 206 10.30 12.98 -7.36
N GLY A 207 9.08 12.43 -7.37
CA GLY A 207 8.60 11.56 -8.45
C GLY A 207 8.99 10.08 -8.32
N ARG A 208 9.63 9.65 -7.20
CA ARG A 208 9.84 8.22 -6.92
C ARG A 208 8.50 7.51 -6.76
N VAL A 209 8.36 6.40 -7.43
CA VAL A 209 7.23 5.48 -7.37
C VAL A 209 7.73 4.11 -6.92
N GLY A 210 7.07 3.52 -5.91
CA GLY A 210 7.39 2.21 -5.36
C GLY A 210 6.63 1.08 -6.05
N ASP A 211 6.34 0.04 -5.28
CA ASP A 211 5.67 -1.18 -5.70
C ASP A 211 4.15 -1.03 -5.89
N VAL A 212 3.52 -0.08 -5.17
CA VAL A 212 2.06 0.03 -5.05
C VAL A 212 1.34 0.10 -6.41
N PRO A 213 1.74 0.88 -7.42
CA PRO A 213 1.04 0.89 -8.69
C PRO A 213 1.52 -0.20 -9.67
N GLN A 214 2.43 -1.08 -9.26
CA GLN A 214 3.01 -2.13 -10.10
C GLN A 214 2.30 -3.46 -9.94
N VAL A 215 1.62 -3.93 -10.99
CA VAL A 215 0.89 -5.21 -11.01
C VAL A 215 1.81 -6.38 -10.64
N GLY A 216 1.39 -7.13 -9.65
CA GLY A 216 2.14 -8.29 -9.13
C GLY A 216 3.13 -7.95 -8.03
N SER A 217 3.40 -6.67 -7.78
CA SER A 217 4.32 -6.18 -6.76
C SER A 217 3.56 -5.77 -5.49
N GLY A 218 3.05 -4.55 -5.40
CA GLY A 218 2.29 -4.06 -4.25
C GLY A 218 0.88 -4.67 -4.15
N PHE A 219 0.33 -5.14 -5.25
CA PHE A 219 -0.97 -5.78 -5.32
C PHE A 219 -1.04 -6.83 -6.42
N TYR A 220 -1.98 -7.76 -6.28
CA TYR A 220 -2.34 -8.68 -7.35
C TYR A 220 -3.70 -9.32 -7.06
N CYS A 221 -4.50 -9.52 -8.12
CA CYS A 221 -5.73 -10.30 -8.04
C CYS A 221 -5.85 -11.25 -9.24
N CYS A 222 -6.36 -12.44 -9.00
CA CYS A 222 -6.65 -13.44 -10.01
C CYS A 222 -7.73 -14.41 -9.48
N PRO A 223 -8.29 -15.31 -10.29
CA PRO A 223 -9.32 -16.24 -9.83
C PRO A 223 -8.94 -17.11 -8.62
N ALA A 224 -7.65 -17.23 -8.30
CA ALA A 224 -7.19 -18.04 -7.16
C ALA A 224 -7.08 -17.23 -5.87
N ALA A 225 -6.68 -15.96 -5.94
CA ALA A 225 -6.45 -15.12 -4.76
C ALA A 225 -6.37 -13.62 -5.10
N GLY A 226 -6.81 -12.79 -4.15
CA GLY A 226 -6.46 -11.37 -4.03
C GLY A 226 -5.34 -11.18 -3.00
N VAL A 227 -4.42 -10.25 -3.25
CA VAL A 227 -3.23 -10.00 -2.41
C VAL A 227 -2.89 -8.51 -2.39
N SER A 228 -2.53 -7.98 -1.22
CA SER A 228 -1.90 -6.67 -1.05
C SER A 228 -0.62 -6.80 -0.23
N ALA A 229 0.43 -6.06 -0.60
CA ALA A 229 1.73 -6.08 0.03
C ALA A 229 2.13 -4.70 0.56
N THR A 230 3.05 -4.68 1.54
CA THR A 230 3.61 -3.49 2.17
C THR A 230 5.04 -3.78 2.63
N GLY A 231 5.92 -2.77 2.69
CA GLY A 231 7.30 -2.91 3.16
C GLY A 231 8.31 -2.23 2.24
N ALA A 232 9.48 -2.85 2.07
CA ALA A 232 10.56 -2.34 1.21
C ALA A 232 10.14 -2.34 -0.27
N GLY A 233 9.57 -1.22 -0.74
CA GLY A 233 8.90 -1.12 -2.03
C GLY A 233 9.74 -1.52 -3.24
N GLU A 234 11.03 -1.12 -3.26
CA GLU A 234 11.98 -1.48 -4.32
C GLU A 234 12.19 -2.99 -4.41
N ASP A 235 12.29 -3.66 -3.26
CA ASP A 235 12.51 -5.11 -3.19
C ASP A 235 11.23 -5.88 -3.47
N ILE A 236 10.08 -5.41 -2.97
CA ILE A 236 8.75 -5.92 -3.34
C ILE A 236 8.58 -5.88 -4.86
N ALA A 237 8.96 -4.77 -5.50
CA ALA A 237 8.90 -4.61 -6.95
C ALA A 237 9.86 -5.58 -7.69
N ARG A 238 11.08 -5.74 -7.21
CA ARG A 238 12.08 -6.64 -7.83
C ARG A 238 11.66 -8.10 -7.85
N VAL A 239 10.98 -8.58 -6.77
CA VAL A 239 10.60 -9.99 -6.65
C VAL A 239 9.13 -10.25 -6.98
N THR A 240 8.35 -9.19 -7.28
CA THR A 240 6.91 -9.27 -7.57
C THR A 240 6.14 -10.03 -6.48
N LEU A 241 6.23 -9.54 -5.22
CA LEU A 241 5.81 -10.26 -4.01
C LEU A 241 4.35 -10.69 -4.04
N SER A 242 3.40 -9.82 -4.38
CA SER A 242 1.97 -10.16 -4.41
C SER A 242 1.67 -11.25 -5.45
N ARG A 243 2.34 -11.22 -6.62
CA ARG A 243 2.22 -12.29 -7.61
C ARG A 243 2.79 -13.62 -7.13
N ARG A 244 3.82 -13.58 -6.30
CA ARG A 244 4.43 -14.77 -5.69
C ARG A 244 3.45 -15.46 -4.75
N VAL A 245 2.79 -14.72 -3.84
CA VAL A 245 1.72 -15.25 -2.97
C VAL A 245 0.63 -15.92 -3.80
N ALA A 246 0.06 -15.20 -4.79
CA ALA A 246 -0.98 -15.74 -5.66
C ALA A 246 -0.50 -17.01 -6.41
N ARG A 247 0.77 -17.08 -6.79
CA ARG A 247 1.36 -18.27 -7.42
C ARG A 247 1.41 -19.48 -6.51
N HIS A 248 1.66 -19.28 -5.22
CA HIS A 248 1.62 -20.36 -4.23
C HIS A 248 0.18 -20.86 -4.03
N VAL A 249 -0.82 -19.96 -4.00
CA VAL A 249 -2.24 -20.36 -3.96
C VAL A 249 -2.63 -21.13 -5.23
N GLU A 250 -2.25 -20.67 -6.43
CA GLU A 250 -2.48 -21.38 -7.70
C GLU A 250 -1.87 -22.81 -7.70
N ARG A 251 -0.86 -23.07 -6.87
CA ARG A 251 -0.22 -24.38 -6.70
C ARG A 251 -0.84 -25.22 -5.60
N GLY A 252 -1.87 -24.74 -4.92
CA GLY A 252 -2.70 -25.47 -3.97
C GLY A 252 -2.43 -25.20 -2.49
N LEU A 253 -1.62 -24.18 -2.15
CA LEU A 253 -1.55 -23.69 -0.78
C LEU A 253 -2.80 -22.83 -0.48
N ASP A 254 -3.22 -22.80 0.79
CA ASP A 254 -4.21 -21.82 1.23
C ASP A 254 -3.55 -20.43 1.40
N ALA A 255 -4.40 -19.39 1.58
CA ALA A 255 -3.92 -18.00 1.65
C ALA A 255 -2.90 -17.80 2.76
N GLY A 256 -3.07 -18.42 3.94
CA GLY A 256 -2.14 -18.31 5.06
C GLY A 256 -0.78 -18.95 4.75
N ALA A 257 -0.77 -20.22 4.36
CA ALA A 257 0.45 -20.92 4.01
C ALA A 257 1.19 -20.28 2.81
N ALA A 258 0.44 -19.71 1.85
CA ALA A 258 1.01 -19.00 0.71
C ALA A 258 1.67 -17.68 1.11
N ALA A 259 1.05 -16.94 2.04
CA ALA A 259 1.59 -15.72 2.61
C ALA A 259 2.88 -16.00 3.39
N ASP A 260 2.86 -16.98 4.30
CA ASP A 260 4.03 -17.37 5.11
C ASP A 260 5.23 -17.74 4.23
N LEU A 261 5.02 -18.62 3.24
CA LEU A 261 6.09 -19.06 2.33
C LEU A 261 6.63 -17.90 1.48
N ALA A 262 5.76 -17.00 0.98
CA ALA A 262 6.20 -15.91 0.16
C ALA A 262 7.02 -14.88 0.95
N ILE A 263 6.69 -14.64 2.22
CA ILE A 263 7.46 -13.76 3.12
C ILE A 263 8.81 -14.40 3.51
N GLU A 264 8.86 -15.70 3.76
CA GLU A 264 10.13 -16.42 3.98
C GLU A 264 11.05 -16.29 2.76
N GLU A 265 10.55 -16.59 1.55
CA GLU A 265 11.29 -16.44 0.29
C GLU A 265 11.72 -14.98 0.04
N PHE A 266 10.87 -13.99 0.39
CA PHE A 266 11.20 -12.58 0.27
C PHE A 266 12.41 -12.20 1.12
N GLY A 267 12.41 -12.59 2.41
CA GLY A 267 13.53 -12.34 3.32
C GLY A 267 14.83 -13.00 2.84
N GLU A 268 14.75 -14.25 2.33
CA GLU A 268 15.91 -14.96 1.79
C GLU A 268 16.49 -14.28 0.53
N LEU A 269 15.62 -13.77 -0.36
CA LEU A 269 16.03 -13.18 -1.64
C LEU A 269 16.58 -11.76 -1.50
N THR A 270 16.05 -10.98 -0.57
CA THR A 270 16.28 -9.53 -0.49
C THR A 270 17.01 -9.11 0.77
N GLY A 271 16.84 -9.85 1.87
CA GLY A 271 17.28 -9.43 3.20
C GLY A 271 16.45 -8.30 3.82
N SER A 272 15.38 -7.86 3.14
CA SER A 272 14.50 -6.75 3.54
C SER A 272 13.25 -7.24 4.26
N SER A 273 12.48 -6.28 4.83
CA SER A 273 11.22 -6.55 5.51
C SER A 273 10.01 -6.22 4.62
N ALA A 274 8.99 -7.07 4.71
CA ALA A 274 7.70 -6.88 4.06
C ALA A 274 6.58 -7.57 4.85
N GLY A 275 5.34 -7.25 4.47
CA GLY A 275 4.14 -7.95 4.90
C GLY A 275 3.14 -8.09 3.77
N VAL A 276 2.27 -9.07 3.88
CA VAL A 276 1.20 -9.32 2.92
C VAL A 276 -0.09 -9.71 3.62
N ILE A 277 -1.21 -9.35 3.00
CA ILE A 277 -2.53 -9.92 3.28
C ILE A 277 -3.05 -10.61 2.02
N ALA A 278 -3.85 -11.68 2.19
CA ALA A 278 -4.43 -12.40 1.08
C ALA A 278 -5.80 -12.99 1.44
N ILE A 279 -6.66 -13.17 0.44
CA ILE A 279 -7.86 -14.03 0.50
C ILE A 279 -7.81 -14.97 -0.69
N ASP A 280 -8.01 -16.28 -0.46
CA ASP A 280 -8.12 -17.25 -1.55
C ASP A 280 -9.58 -17.42 -2.03
N SER A 281 -9.76 -18.10 -3.16
CA SER A 281 -11.08 -18.35 -3.75
C SER A 281 -12.01 -19.22 -2.92
N SER A 282 -11.58 -19.73 -1.78
CA SER A 282 -12.40 -20.43 -0.79
C SER A 282 -12.82 -19.52 0.38
N GLY A 283 -12.42 -18.22 0.35
CA GLY A 283 -12.66 -17.26 1.42
C GLY A 283 -11.74 -17.41 2.62
N ARG A 284 -10.64 -18.17 2.52
CA ARG A 284 -9.66 -18.25 3.61
C ARG A 284 -8.75 -17.04 3.57
N LEU A 285 -8.60 -16.41 4.73
CA LEU A 285 -7.78 -15.23 4.93
C LEU A 285 -6.38 -15.62 5.39
N GLY A 286 -5.37 -14.92 4.89
CA GLY A 286 -3.98 -15.06 5.27
C GLY A 286 -3.31 -13.71 5.49
N SER A 287 -2.34 -13.68 6.42
CA SER A 287 -1.45 -12.54 6.61
C SER A 287 -0.11 -13.03 7.14
N ALA A 288 0.98 -12.49 6.61
CA ALA A 288 2.34 -12.81 7.06
C ALA A 288 3.24 -11.57 6.93
N PHE A 289 4.25 -11.48 7.77
CA PHE A 289 5.25 -10.41 7.74
C PHE A 289 6.55 -10.88 8.41
N ASN A 290 7.68 -10.25 8.07
CA ASN A 290 8.99 -10.44 8.68
C ASN A 290 9.60 -9.17 9.28
N SER A 291 8.78 -8.13 9.48
CA SER A 291 9.09 -6.92 10.25
C SER A 291 8.75 -7.10 11.74
N ASP A 292 8.95 -6.07 12.56
CA ASP A 292 8.60 -6.10 13.99
C ASP A 292 7.08 -6.16 14.24
N GLY A 293 6.26 -5.65 13.29
CA GLY A 293 4.82 -5.68 13.39
C GLY A 293 4.09 -5.37 12.09
N MET A 294 2.86 -5.87 11.98
CA MET A 294 1.89 -5.51 10.96
C MET A 294 0.49 -5.60 11.55
N GLN A 295 -0.15 -4.46 11.78
CA GLN A 295 -1.54 -4.45 12.23
C GLN A 295 -2.49 -4.76 11.09
N THR A 296 -3.46 -5.63 11.35
CA THR A 296 -4.51 -6.03 10.41
C THR A 296 -5.87 -5.99 11.09
N ALA A 297 -6.93 -5.79 10.31
CA ALA A 297 -8.30 -6.01 10.76
C ALA A 297 -9.07 -6.85 9.74
N ARG A 298 -10.15 -7.49 10.19
CA ARG A 298 -10.95 -8.42 9.38
C ARG A 298 -12.43 -8.16 9.61
N TYR A 299 -13.20 -8.32 8.54
CA TYR A 299 -14.65 -8.44 8.61
C TYR A 299 -15.05 -9.78 7.99
N ASP A 300 -15.81 -10.59 8.73
CA ASP A 300 -16.31 -11.88 8.26
C ASP A 300 -17.76 -12.05 8.70
N THR A 301 -18.67 -12.19 7.74
CA THR A 301 -20.10 -12.43 8.03
C THR A 301 -20.36 -13.79 8.67
N THR A 302 -19.46 -14.76 8.58
CA THR A 302 -19.58 -16.06 9.24
C THR A 302 -19.50 -15.96 10.77
N ASP A 303 -18.82 -14.96 11.31
CA ASP A 303 -18.71 -14.71 12.75
C ASP A 303 -20.01 -14.10 13.34
N LEU A 304 -20.84 -13.46 12.51
CA LEU A 304 -22.12 -12.84 12.92
C LEU A 304 -23.25 -13.86 13.09
N GLU A 305 -23.23 -14.98 12.37
CA GLU A 305 -24.23 -16.04 12.46
C GLU A 305 -24.06 -16.95 13.70
N LEU A 306 -22.91 -16.88 14.38
CA LEU A 306 -22.64 -17.68 15.60
C LEU A 306 -23.07 -17.00 16.90
N THR A 307 -23.60 -15.78 16.84
CA THR A 307 -24.01 -14.97 18.01
C THR A 307 -25.53 -14.80 18.15
N GLU A 308 -26.34 -15.45 17.35
CA GLU A 308 -27.79 -15.64 17.52
C GLU A 308 -28.09 -17.07 18.04
#